data_49be88975bf783fc400142c68836efca
#
_entry.id   49be88975bf783fc400142c68836efca
#
_cell.length_a   1.000
_cell.length_b   1.000
_cell.length_c   1.000
_cell.angle_alpha   90.00
_cell.angle_beta   90.00
_cell.angle_gamma   90.00
#
_symmetry.space_group_name_H-M   'P 1'
#
loop_
_entity.id
_entity.type
_entity.pdbx_description
1 polymer ?
#
loop_
_entity_poly.entity_id
_entity_poly.type
_entity_poly.pdbx_seq_one_letter_code
_entity_poly.pdbx_strand_id
1 'polypeptide(L)'
;MPRGALVAGALTAVPGVAHAATPHAAYRNPLVERRADPHITRHTDGRYYLTASVPEYDRIVLRSSRTLGGLGTAEESVVWTRHTTGDMAAHIWAPELHRIGTTWYIYFAAAPADDIWKIRIWVLENASANPFRGTWTERGQLATAWDTFSLDAHTFTHRGDRYLAWAQHEPGAGSNTGLFLSRMAGPWTLTGPQIRLSTPEYDWERVGFAVNEGPAVIKRNGRVFMTYSASATDASYCMGLLTADARSDLMDPASWAKSPEPVFTGSEETGQYGPGHNSFTVAEDGRTDVLVYHARPYPEITGDPLHDPNRHTRIQRLAWKTDGTPDFGIPVADTV
;
A
#
# COMPACT_ATOMS: atom_id res chain seq x y z
N MET A 1 -78.31 19.68 17.78
CA MET A 1 -76.85 19.73 17.99
C MET A 1 -76.35 18.41 18.45
N PRO A 2 -75.63 17.65 17.63
CA PRO A 2 -74.92 16.44 18.10
C PRO A 2 -73.45 16.74 18.33
N ARG A 3 -72.93 16.23 19.43
CA ARG A 3 -71.55 16.32 19.88
C ARG A 3 -70.71 15.30 19.11
N GLY A 4 -69.64 15.77 18.42
CA GLY A 4 -68.66 14.95 17.78
C GLY A 4 -67.66 14.38 18.81
N ALA A 5 -67.46 13.07 18.79
CA ALA A 5 -66.43 12.36 19.59
C ALA A 5 -65.12 12.33 18.79
N LEU A 6 -64.05 12.86 19.36
CA LEU A 6 -62.67 12.69 18.88
C LEU A 6 -62.16 11.30 19.31
N VAL A 7 -61.82 10.48 18.33
CA VAL A 7 -61.08 9.21 18.54
C VAL A 7 -59.58 9.53 18.46
N ALA A 8 -58.91 9.41 19.59
CA ALA A 8 -57.44 9.48 19.65
C ALA A 8 -56.85 8.12 19.25
N GLY A 9 -56.20 8.07 18.09
CA GLY A 9 -55.43 6.89 17.66
C GLY A 9 -54.08 6.81 18.35
N ALA A 10 -53.83 5.80 19.14
CA ALA A 10 -52.53 5.49 19.74
C ALA A 10 -51.62 4.87 18.69
N LEU A 11 -50.55 5.56 18.30
CA LEU A 11 -49.42 4.97 17.55
C LEU A 11 -48.59 4.10 18.47
N THR A 12 -48.65 2.81 18.31
CA THR A 12 -47.70 1.86 18.94
C THR A 12 -46.39 1.89 18.18
N ALA A 13 -45.34 2.44 18.79
CA ALA A 13 -43.98 2.34 18.29
C ALA A 13 -43.49 0.87 18.39
N VAL A 14 -43.17 0.26 17.26
CA VAL A 14 -42.50 -1.05 17.21
C VAL A 14 -41.02 -0.82 17.58
N PRO A 15 -40.49 -1.49 18.64
CA PRO A 15 -39.08 -1.37 18.95
C PRO A 15 -38.25 -1.97 17.81
N GLY A 16 -37.41 -1.12 17.17
CA GLY A 16 -36.44 -1.56 16.19
C GLY A 16 -35.44 -2.52 16.86
N VAL A 17 -35.36 -3.74 16.36
CA VAL A 17 -34.34 -4.71 16.75
C VAL A 17 -33.00 -4.15 16.29
N ALA A 18 -32.21 -3.60 17.21
CA ALA A 18 -30.82 -3.27 16.95
C ALA A 18 -30.10 -4.62 16.64
N HIS A 19 -29.76 -4.82 15.37
CA HIS A 19 -28.85 -5.90 15.02
C HIS A 19 -27.50 -5.57 15.67
N ALA A 20 -27.16 -6.28 16.73
CA ALA A 20 -25.82 -6.30 17.27
C ALA A 20 -24.90 -6.76 16.13
N ALA A 21 -24.00 -5.88 15.69
CA ALA A 21 -22.96 -6.25 14.75
C ALA A 21 -22.21 -7.45 15.34
N THR A 22 -22.21 -8.58 14.65
CA THR A 22 -21.44 -9.74 15.03
C THR A 22 -19.99 -9.27 15.21
N PRO A 23 -19.31 -9.55 16.34
CA PRO A 23 -17.91 -9.23 16.48
C PRO A 23 -17.17 -9.97 15.36
N HIS A 24 -16.74 -9.25 14.35
CA HIS A 24 -15.90 -9.86 13.33
C HIS A 24 -14.61 -10.29 14.02
N ALA A 25 -14.24 -11.56 13.90
CA ALA A 25 -13.02 -12.09 14.47
C ALA A 25 -11.83 -11.20 14.07
N ALA A 26 -10.98 -10.88 15.05
CA ALA A 26 -9.72 -10.17 14.78
C ALA A 26 -8.88 -11.03 13.83
N TYR A 27 -8.20 -10.38 12.89
CA TYR A 27 -7.25 -11.08 12.03
C TYR A 27 -6.08 -11.62 12.87
N ARG A 28 -5.57 -12.79 12.49
CA ARG A 28 -4.32 -13.27 13.06
C ARG A 28 -3.16 -12.45 12.51
N ASN A 29 -2.29 -11.95 13.39
CA ASN A 29 -1.05 -11.26 13.06
C ASN A 29 0.14 -11.87 13.81
N PRO A 30 1.34 -11.93 13.20
CA PRO A 30 1.56 -11.53 11.82
C PRO A 30 0.76 -12.40 10.86
N LEU A 31 0.27 -11.81 9.76
CA LEU A 31 -0.40 -12.57 8.70
C LEU A 31 0.60 -13.46 7.97
N VAL A 32 1.74 -12.90 7.59
CA VAL A 32 2.85 -13.63 6.97
C VAL A 32 4.16 -13.12 7.54
N GLU A 33 4.94 -14.03 8.10
CA GLU A 33 6.27 -13.70 8.62
C GLU A 33 7.25 -13.44 7.49
N ARG A 34 8.21 -12.53 7.75
CA ARG A 34 9.35 -12.24 6.87
C ARG A 34 8.93 -11.89 5.44
N ARG A 35 7.88 -11.06 5.32
CA ARG A 35 7.39 -10.48 4.07
C ARG A 35 7.18 -8.99 4.29
N ALA A 36 8.12 -8.19 3.79
CA ALA A 36 8.07 -6.73 3.83
C ALA A 36 7.27 -6.17 2.65
N ASP A 37 6.90 -4.90 2.72
CA ASP A 37 6.31 -4.16 1.61
C ASP A 37 5.08 -4.87 1.00
N PRO A 38 4.10 -5.27 1.83
CA PRO A 38 3.04 -6.17 1.40
C PRO A 38 2.00 -5.46 0.54
N HIS A 39 1.69 -6.03 -0.61
CA HIS A 39 0.56 -5.61 -1.44
C HIS A 39 -0.49 -6.71 -1.51
N ILE A 40 -1.70 -6.42 -1.00
CA ILE A 40 -2.85 -7.34 -1.10
C ILE A 40 -3.93 -6.71 -1.97
N THR A 41 -4.26 -7.37 -3.06
CA THR A 41 -5.40 -7.00 -3.91
C THR A 41 -6.50 -8.05 -3.85
N ARG A 42 -7.77 -7.61 -3.78
CA ARG A 42 -8.95 -8.45 -3.95
C ARG A 42 -9.42 -8.37 -5.39
N HIS A 43 -9.51 -9.51 -6.06
CA HIS A 43 -9.94 -9.57 -7.45
C HIS A 43 -11.41 -9.96 -7.58
N THR A 44 -11.99 -9.74 -8.79
CA THR A 44 -13.40 -10.02 -9.10
C THR A 44 -13.75 -11.52 -9.09
N ASP A 45 -12.76 -12.42 -9.08
CA ASP A 45 -12.93 -13.86 -8.85
C ASP A 45 -13.20 -14.22 -7.38
N GLY A 46 -13.26 -13.21 -6.50
CA GLY A 46 -13.49 -13.35 -5.06
C GLY A 46 -12.26 -13.81 -4.27
N ARG A 47 -11.08 -13.83 -4.89
CA ARG A 47 -9.81 -14.18 -4.22
C ARG A 47 -9.01 -12.94 -3.87
N TYR A 48 -8.23 -13.09 -2.82
CA TYR A 48 -7.15 -12.19 -2.44
C TYR A 48 -5.84 -12.73 -3.00
N TYR A 49 -5.01 -11.81 -3.46
CA TYR A 49 -3.66 -12.09 -3.94
C TYR A 49 -2.69 -11.22 -3.14
N LEU A 50 -1.63 -11.84 -2.60
CA LEU A 50 -0.58 -11.17 -1.85
C LEU A 50 0.74 -11.34 -2.60
N THR A 51 1.47 -10.25 -2.74
CA THR A 51 2.89 -10.21 -3.06
C THR A 51 3.62 -9.33 -2.05
N ALA A 52 4.92 -9.55 -1.86
CA ALA A 52 5.72 -8.81 -0.90
C ALA A 52 7.21 -9.03 -1.19
N SER A 53 8.08 -8.18 -0.65
CA SER A 53 9.53 -8.38 -0.66
C SER A 53 9.90 -9.60 0.19
N VAL A 54 10.71 -10.49 -0.38
CA VAL A 54 11.34 -11.58 0.35
C VAL A 54 12.68 -11.12 0.93
N PRO A 55 13.16 -11.65 2.07
CA PRO A 55 14.39 -11.18 2.70
C PRO A 55 15.64 -11.31 1.84
N GLU A 56 15.65 -12.26 0.92
CA GLU A 56 16.79 -12.52 0.01
C GLU A 56 16.83 -11.55 -1.16
N TYR A 57 15.75 -10.80 -1.42
CA TYR A 57 15.61 -9.82 -2.51
C TYR A 57 15.98 -10.38 -3.89
N ASP A 58 15.61 -11.64 -4.15
CA ASP A 58 16.05 -12.38 -5.32
C ASP A 58 14.91 -12.91 -6.20
N ARG A 59 13.66 -12.74 -5.77
CA ARG A 59 12.48 -13.29 -6.47
C ARG A 59 11.20 -12.54 -6.13
N ILE A 60 10.20 -12.76 -6.95
CA ILE A 60 8.82 -12.29 -6.73
C ILE A 60 7.94 -13.50 -6.46
N VAL A 61 7.17 -13.41 -5.39
CA VAL A 61 6.28 -14.48 -4.91
C VAL A 61 4.83 -14.03 -4.91
N LEU A 62 3.91 -14.98 -5.10
CA LEU A 62 2.48 -14.78 -4.96
C LEU A 62 1.89 -15.83 -4.01
N ARG A 63 0.91 -15.37 -3.21
CA ARG A 63 -0.02 -16.22 -2.48
C ARG A 63 -1.45 -15.88 -2.88
N SER A 64 -2.37 -16.82 -2.80
CA SER A 64 -3.79 -16.49 -2.96
C SER A 64 -4.71 -17.31 -2.06
N SER A 65 -5.78 -16.65 -1.59
CA SER A 65 -6.81 -17.28 -0.77
C SER A 65 -8.18 -16.66 -1.05
N ARG A 66 -9.25 -17.32 -0.66
CA ARG A 66 -10.61 -16.75 -0.65
C ARG A 66 -10.88 -15.86 0.57
N THR A 67 -10.02 -15.91 1.57
CA THR A 67 -10.11 -15.09 2.78
C THR A 67 -8.77 -14.40 3.06
N LEU A 68 -8.79 -13.24 3.69
CA LEU A 68 -7.57 -12.53 4.11
C LEU A 68 -6.73 -13.40 5.05
N GLY A 69 -7.34 -13.95 6.10
CA GLY A 69 -6.63 -14.81 7.04
C GLY A 69 -6.03 -16.06 6.39
N GLY A 70 -6.66 -16.59 5.34
CA GLY A 70 -6.16 -17.75 4.60
C GLY A 70 -4.88 -17.48 3.79
N LEU A 71 -4.50 -16.22 3.55
CA LEU A 71 -3.22 -15.85 2.94
C LEU A 71 -2.02 -16.27 3.80
N GLY A 72 -2.19 -16.26 5.14
CA GLY A 72 -1.15 -16.65 6.08
C GLY A 72 -0.68 -18.09 5.93
N THR A 73 -1.59 -18.99 5.55
CA THR A 73 -1.32 -20.42 5.37
C THR A 73 -1.33 -20.87 3.90
N ALA A 74 -1.60 -19.96 2.97
CA ALA A 74 -1.59 -20.25 1.54
C ALA A 74 -0.19 -20.61 1.06
N GLU A 75 -0.11 -21.58 0.14
CA GLU A 75 1.12 -21.91 -0.55
C GLU A 75 1.67 -20.70 -1.30
N GLU A 76 2.98 -20.48 -1.17
CA GLU A 76 3.69 -19.43 -1.87
C GLU A 76 4.31 -19.96 -3.16
N SER A 77 4.03 -19.28 -4.25
CA SER A 77 4.58 -19.63 -5.57
C SER A 77 5.56 -18.56 -6.02
N VAL A 78 6.75 -18.97 -6.43
CA VAL A 78 7.69 -18.09 -7.13
C VAL A 78 7.19 -17.90 -8.56
N VAL A 79 7.00 -16.65 -8.96
CA VAL A 79 6.49 -16.30 -10.30
C VAL A 79 7.55 -15.69 -11.20
N TRP A 80 8.61 -15.14 -10.60
CA TRP A 80 9.76 -14.60 -11.31
C TRP A 80 10.99 -14.59 -10.40
N THR A 81 12.18 -14.73 -10.97
CA THR A 81 13.46 -14.69 -10.24
C THR A 81 14.41 -13.69 -10.90
N ARG A 82 15.26 -13.06 -10.10
CA ARG A 82 16.25 -12.09 -10.58
C ARG A 82 17.20 -12.70 -11.62
N HIS A 83 17.74 -11.86 -12.44
CA HIS A 83 18.83 -12.23 -13.33
C HIS A 83 20.12 -12.48 -12.54
N THR A 84 21.05 -13.21 -13.13
CA THR A 84 22.40 -13.40 -12.55
C THR A 84 23.36 -12.31 -12.98
N THR A 85 23.08 -11.60 -14.09
CA THR A 85 23.89 -10.54 -14.68
C THR A 85 23.00 -9.51 -15.34
N GLY A 86 23.52 -8.31 -15.62
CA GLY A 86 22.76 -7.23 -16.26
C GLY A 86 21.69 -6.63 -15.36
N ASP A 87 20.62 -6.15 -15.97
CA ASP A 87 19.51 -5.52 -15.27
C ASP A 87 18.71 -6.52 -14.43
N MET A 88 17.99 -6.04 -13.42
CA MET A 88 17.12 -6.82 -12.52
C MET A 88 17.86 -7.98 -11.81
N ALA A 89 19.12 -7.78 -11.45
CA ALA A 89 19.97 -8.78 -10.83
C ALA A 89 20.11 -8.62 -9.31
N ALA A 90 19.68 -7.52 -8.74
CA ALA A 90 19.78 -7.23 -7.32
C ALA A 90 18.55 -6.42 -6.83
N HIS A 91 18.33 -6.43 -5.51
CA HIS A 91 17.33 -5.59 -4.83
C HIS A 91 15.93 -5.69 -5.45
N ILE A 92 15.41 -6.92 -5.58
CA ILE A 92 14.03 -7.14 -6.02
C ILE A 92 13.10 -6.76 -4.87
N TRP A 93 12.61 -5.49 -4.90
CA TRP A 93 11.88 -4.89 -3.80
C TRP A 93 10.46 -4.48 -4.17
N ALA A 94 9.61 -4.42 -3.15
CA ALA A 94 8.28 -3.84 -3.15
C ALA A 94 7.44 -4.19 -4.40
N PRO A 95 7.24 -5.48 -4.71
CA PRO A 95 6.39 -5.86 -5.83
C PRO A 95 4.93 -5.55 -5.53
N GLU A 96 4.23 -4.90 -6.47
CA GLU A 96 2.79 -4.67 -6.43
C GLU A 96 2.08 -5.36 -7.59
N LEU A 97 1.07 -6.18 -7.28
CA LEU A 97 0.28 -6.91 -8.27
C LEU A 97 -0.99 -6.14 -8.64
N HIS A 98 -1.13 -5.75 -9.89
CA HIS A 98 -2.29 -5.02 -10.40
C HIS A 98 -2.95 -5.74 -11.57
N ARG A 99 -4.29 -5.62 -11.67
CA ARG A 99 -5.07 -6.05 -12.84
C ARG A 99 -5.49 -4.82 -13.63
N ILE A 100 -5.03 -4.71 -14.88
CA ILE A 100 -5.38 -3.62 -15.79
C ILE A 100 -6.08 -4.24 -17.02
N GLY A 101 -7.37 -3.95 -17.18
CA GLY A 101 -8.19 -4.66 -18.16
C GLY A 101 -8.23 -6.15 -17.86
N THR A 102 -7.77 -6.97 -18.80
CA THR A 102 -7.73 -8.44 -18.67
C THR A 102 -6.34 -9.00 -18.36
N THR A 103 -5.35 -8.13 -18.09
CA THR A 103 -3.94 -8.50 -17.96
C THR A 103 -3.41 -8.16 -16.57
N TRP A 104 -2.55 -9.01 -16.02
CA TRP A 104 -1.86 -8.78 -14.75
C TRP A 104 -0.54 -8.10 -14.99
N TYR A 105 -0.19 -7.19 -14.08
CA TYR A 105 1.09 -6.49 -14.06
C TYR A 105 1.69 -6.56 -12.67
N ILE A 106 3.01 -6.71 -12.58
CA ILE A 106 3.76 -6.51 -11.36
C ILE A 106 4.72 -5.35 -11.60
N TYR A 107 4.61 -4.31 -10.77
CA TYR A 107 5.58 -3.25 -10.67
C TYR A 107 6.51 -3.56 -9.50
N PHE A 108 7.81 -3.40 -9.68
CA PHE A 108 8.78 -3.70 -8.64
C PHE A 108 10.05 -2.87 -8.86
N ALA A 109 10.86 -2.73 -7.81
CA ALA A 109 12.18 -2.12 -7.89
C ALA A 109 13.25 -3.19 -8.09
N ALA A 110 14.25 -2.88 -8.92
CA ALA A 110 15.42 -3.72 -9.09
C ALA A 110 16.63 -2.91 -9.57
N ALA A 111 17.83 -3.46 -9.36
CA ALA A 111 19.10 -2.90 -9.78
C ALA A 111 19.88 -3.88 -10.68
N PRO A 112 20.83 -3.37 -11.49
CA PRO A 112 21.76 -4.20 -12.25
C PRO A 112 22.83 -4.83 -11.32
N ALA A 113 23.46 -5.89 -11.83
CA ALA A 113 24.45 -6.65 -11.08
C ALA A 113 25.74 -5.87 -10.76
N ASP A 114 26.12 -4.92 -11.59
CA ASP A 114 27.33 -4.12 -11.49
C ASP A 114 27.17 -2.82 -10.68
N ASP A 115 25.92 -2.40 -10.43
CA ASP A 115 25.60 -1.24 -9.59
C ASP A 115 24.28 -1.51 -8.82
N ILE A 116 24.37 -2.17 -7.68
CA ILE A 116 23.21 -2.60 -6.89
C ILE A 116 22.39 -1.43 -6.30
N TRP A 117 22.89 -0.19 -6.36
CA TRP A 117 22.18 1.01 -5.94
C TRP A 117 21.58 1.81 -7.09
N LYS A 118 21.80 1.40 -8.33
CA LYS A 118 21.11 1.94 -9.51
C LYS A 118 19.69 1.37 -9.61
N ILE A 119 18.91 1.56 -8.56
CA ILE A 119 17.54 1.07 -8.44
C ILE A 119 16.63 1.79 -9.45
N ARG A 120 15.79 1.03 -10.16
CA ARG A 120 14.78 1.50 -11.11
C ARG A 120 13.51 0.70 -10.96
N ILE A 121 12.42 1.27 -11.47
CA ILE A 121 11.11 0.60 -11.52
C ILE A 121 11.04 -0.27 -12.78
N TRP A 122 10.65 -1.52 -12.61
CA TRP A 122 10.50 -2.52 -13.67
C TRP A 122 9.08 -3.06 -13.71
N VAL A 123 8.68 -3.60 -14.85
CA VAL A 123 7.32 -4.09 -15.07
C VAL A 123 7.33 -5.48 -15.66
N LEU A 124 6.57 -6.39 -15.03
CA LEU A 124 6.22 -7.70 -15.58
C LEU A 124 4.75 -7.70 -16.02
N GLU A 125 4.46 -8.45 -17.07
CA GLU A 125 3.11 -8.63 -17.62
C GLU A 125 2.75 -10.11 -17.73
N ASN A 126 1.51 -10.46 -17.38
CA ASN A 126 0.96 -11.79 -17.58
C ASN A 126 -0.48 -11.70 -18.13
N ALA A 127 -0.70 -12.15 -19.35
CA ALA A 127 -1.99 -12.12 -20.04
C ALA A 127 -2.94 -13.25 -19.60
N SER A 128 -2.49 -14.21 -18.78
CA SER A 128 -3.35 -15.28 -18.26
C SER A 128 -4.44 -14.71 -17.34
N ALA A 129 -5.61 -15.33 -17.35
CA ALA A 129 -6.67 -14.99 -16.38
C ALA A 129 -6.25 -15.27 -14.92
N ASN A 130 -5.39 -16.27 -14.71
CA ASN A 130 -4.86 -16.65 -13.40
C ASN A 130 -3.37 -16.27 -13.33
N PRO A 131 -2.94 -15.39 -12.39
CA PRO A 131 -1.55 -14.92 -12.32
C PRO A 131 -0.53 -16.00 -11.93
N PHE A 132 -0.98 -17.17 -11.45
CA PHE A 132 -0.13 -18.35 -11.20
C PHE A 132 0.10 -19.21 -12.45
N ARG A 133 -0.52 -18.85 -13.57
CA ARG A 133 -0.43 -19.57 -14.85
C ARG A 133 0.08 -18.62 -15.93
N GLY A 134 0.52 -19.22 -17.03
CA GLY A 134 1.11 -18.46 -18.13
C GLY A 134 2.52 -17.99 -17.83
N THR A 135 3.01 -17.08 -18.64
CA THR A 135 4.37 -16.53 -18.56
C THR A 135 4.31 -15.08 -18.09
N TRP A 136 5.17 -14.74 -17.15
CA TRP A 136 5.46 -13.36 -16.79
C TRP A 136 6.51 -12.82 -17.75
N THR A 137 6.13 -11.84 -18.57
CA THR A 137 6.98 -11.22 -19.59
C THR A 137 7.52 -9.90 -19.07
N GLU A 138 8.81 -9.70 -19.14
CA GLU A 138 9.48 -8.44 -18.81
C GLU A 138 9.14 -7.37 -19.85
N ARG A 139 8.59 -6.23 -19.39
CA ARG A 139 8.24 -5.08 -20.25
C ARG A 139 9.30 -3.99 -20.23
N GLY A 140 10.33 -4.18 -19.42
CA GLY A 140 11.44 -3.26 -19.27
C GLY A 140 11.27 -2.26 -18.14
N GLN A 141 12.20 -1.32 -18.09
CA GLN A 141 12.20 -0.23 -17.14
C GLN A 141 11.06 0.75 -17.43
N LEU A 142 10.36 1.19 -16.40
CA LEU A 142 9.40 2.28 -16.50
C LEU A 142 10.18 3.61 -16.54
N ALA A 143 10.15 4.28 -17.68
CA ALA A 143 10.87 5.53 -17.87
C ALA A 143 10.16 6.68 -17.12
N THR A 144 10.91 7.36 -16.25
CA THR A 144 10.51 8.59 -15.55
C THR A 144 11.23 9.81 -16.16
N ALA A 145 10.93 11.02 -15.68
CA ALA A 145 11.57 12.23 -16.21
C ALA A 145 13.10 12.27 -16.00
N TRP A 146 13.60 11.55 -15.01
CA TRP A 146 15.03 11.45 -14.69
C TRP A 146 15.45 10.00 -14.55
N ASP A 147 16.63 9.65 -15.07
CA ASP A 147 17.23 8.34 -14.85
C ASP A 147 17.98 8.30 -13.52
N THR A 148 17.23 8.42 -12.41
CA THR A 148 17.72 8.41 -11.03
C THR A 148 17.12 7.27 -10.24
N PHE A 149 17.62 7.06 -9.02
CA PHE A 149 17.07 6.09 -8.06
C PHE A 149 15.54 6.25 -7.97
N SER A 150 14.79 5.20 -8.29
CA SER A 150 13.32 5.21 -8.31
C SER A 150 12.75 3.84 -7.94
N LEU A 151 11.69 3.84 -7.11
CA LEU A 151 11.10 2.62 -6.55
C LEU A 151 9.62 2.83 -6.17
N ASP A 152 8.99 1.76 -5.69
CA ASP A 152 7.67 1.75 -5.02
C ASP A 152 6.55 2.32 -5.90
N ALA A 153 6.40 1.73 -7.08
CA ALA A 153 5.41 2.19 -8.04
C ALA A 153 4.01 1.66 -7.73
N HIS A 154 3.10 2.55 -7.37
CA HIS A 154 1.69 2.29 -7.11
C HIS A 154 0.81 2.87 -8.21
N THR A 155 -0.02 2.04 -8.87
CA THR A 155 -0.98 2.52 -9.89
C THR A 155 -2.41 2.48 -9.41
N PHE A 156 -3.15 3.56 -9.70
CA PHE A 156 -4.56 3.67 -9.39
C PHE A 156 -5.34 4.39 -10.49
N THR A 157 -6.66 4.23 -10.51
CA THR A 157 -7.55 4.97 -11.43
C THR A 157 -8.30 6.05 -10.68
N HIS A 158 -8.51 7.21 -11.31
CA HIS A 158 -9.36 8.26 -10.79
C HIS A 158 -10.04 9.01 -11.93
N ARG A 159 -11.38 9.12 -11.90
CA ARG A 159 -12.21 9.83 -12.90
C ARG A 159 -11.95 9.43 -14.34
N GLY A 160 -11.64 8.16 -14.58
CA GLY A 160 -11.39 7.61 -15.91
C GLY A 160 -9.91 7.56 -16.30
N ASP A 161 -9.07 8.38 -15.70
CA ASP A 161 -7.62 8.38 -15.92
C ASP A 161 -6.92 7.35 -15.01
N ARG A 162 -5.79 6.84 -15.49
CA ARG A 162 -4.87 6.03 -14.70
C ARG A 162 -3.65 6.85 -14.33
N TYR A 163 -3.21 6.69 -13.10
CA TYR A 163 -2.06 7.37 -12.52
C TYR A 163 -1.05 6.36 -12.00
N LEU A 164 0.21 6.77 -11.99
CA LEU A 164 1.28 6.13 -11.24
C LEU A 164 1.79 7.12 -10.20
N ALA A 165 1.88 6.67 -8.95
CA ALA A 165 2.64 7.32 -7.89
C ALA A 165 3.88 6.49 -7.59
N TRP A 166 5.02 7.13 -7.29
CA TRP A 166 6.28 6.43 -6.98
C TRP A 166 7.21 7.30 -6.17
N ALA A 167 8.23 6.68 -5.59
CA ALA A 167 9.33 7.37 -4.93
C ALA A 167 10.52 7.53 -5.88
N GLN A 168 11.18 8.71 -5.86
CA GLN A 168 12.33 8.97 -6.71
C GLN A 168 13.26 10.01 -6.11
N HIS A 169 14.56 9.86 -6.37
CA HIS A 169 15.56 10.91 -6.14
C HIS A 169 15.44 11.97 -7.23
N GLU A 170 15.17 13.20 -6.81
CA GLU A 170 15.17 14.38 -7.69
C GLU A 170 16.60 14.92 -7.84
N PRO A 171 17.10 15.17 -9.05
CA PRO A 171 18.45 15.72 -9.25
C PRO A 171 18.63 17.04 -8.51
N GLY A 172 19.67 17.11 -7.67
CA GLY A 172 19.97 18.28 -6.86
C GLY A 172 19.19 18.43 -5.57
N ALA A 173 18.27 17.51 -5.26
CA ALA A 173 17.59 17.51 -3.97
C ALA A 173 18.51 17.03 -2.83
N GLY A 174 18.29 17.59 -1.63
CA GLY A 174 18.99 17.15 -0.41
C GLY A 174 18.39 15.91 0.26
N SER A 175 17.25 15.41 -0.26
CA SER A 175 16.58 14.20 0.22
C SER A 175 16.99 12.97 -0.58
N ASN A 176 16.85 11.77 0.03
CA ASN A 176 17.06 10.51 -0.67
C ASN A 176 15.96 10.28 -1.72
N THR A 177 14.69 10.41 -1.34
CA THR A 177 13.54 10.32 -2.24
C THR A 177 12.43 11.28 -1.85
N GLY A 178 11.66 11.68 -2.86
CA GLY A 178 10.36 12.34 -2.73
C GLY A 178 9.30 11.56 -3.51
N LEU A 179 8.04 11.92 -3.34
CA LEU A 179 6.90 11.30 -4.04
C LEU A 179 6.56 12.07 -5.30
N PHE A 180 6.33 11.33 -6.37
CA PHE A 180 5.94 11.85 -7.67
C PHE A 180 4.65 11.21 -8.17
N LEU A 181 3.95 11.90 -9.04
CA LEU A 181 2.72 11.47 -9.70
C LEU A 181 2.79 11.82 -11.20
N SER A 182 2.29 10.91 -12.03
CA SER A 182 2.06 11.16 -13.45
C SER A 182 0.84 10.39 -13.94
N ARG A 183 0.23 10.85 -15.04
CA ARG A 183 -0.76 10.03 -15.76
C ARG A 183 -0.05 8.94 -16.55
N MET A 184 -0.78 7.85 -16.81
CA MET A 184 -0.31 6.72 -17.58
C MET A 184 -1.05 6.66 -18.92
N ALA A 185 -0.29 6.57 -20.04
CA ALA A 185 -0.82 6.27 -21.36
C ALA A 185 -1.01 4.76 -21.59
N GLY A 186 -0.26 3.96 -20.85
CA GLY A 186 -0.31 2.49 -20.88
C GLY A 186 0.25 1.91 -19.58
N PRO A 187 0.18 0.59 -19.39
CA PRO A 187 0.57 -0.03 -18.11
C PRO A 187 2.03 0.20 -17.69
N TRP A 188 2.92 0.53 -18.61
CA TRP A 188 4.34 0.85 -18.33
C TRP A 188 4.81 2.13 -19.01
N THR A 189 3.88 3.01 -19.40
CA THR A 189 4.19 4.24 -20.12
C THR A 189 3.50 5.42 -19.45
N LEU A 190 4.29 6.38 -18.98
CA LEU A 190 3.79 7.64 -18.44
C LEU A 190 3.43 8.61 -19.57
N THR A 191 2.56 9.57 -19.27
CA THR A 191 2.16 10.65 -20.19
C THR A 191 1.95 11.96 -19.46
N GLY A 192 2.31 13.08 -20.12
CA GLY A 192 2.24 14.40 -19.49
C GLY A 192 3.38 14.64 -18.49
N PRO A 193 3.21 15.63 -17.61
CA PRO A 193 4.25 15.99 -16.65
C PRO A 193 4.39 14.94 -15.55
N GLN A 194 5.61 14.83 -15.01
CA GLN A 194 5.87 14.28 -13.70
C GLN A 194 5.78 15.42 -12.69
N ILE A 195 4.85 15.35 -11.75
CA ILE A 195 4.73 16.34 -10.69
C ILE A 195 5.25 15.79 -9.37
N ARG A 196 5.83 16.65 -8.55
CA ARG A 196 6.26 16.32 -7.18
C ARG A 196 5.10 16.55 -6.22
N LEU A 197 4.73 15.54 -5.44
CA LEU A 197 3.68 15.61 -4.43
C LEU A 197 4.24 15.90 -3.03
N SER A 198 5.39 15.32 -2.70
CA SER A 198 5.98 15.44 -1.36
C SER A 198 7.49 15.27 -1.42
N THR A 199 8.17 15.95 -0.49
CA THR A 199 9.55 15.70 -0.09
C THR A 199 9.63 15.60 1.42
N PRO A 200 10.63 14.92 2.00
CA PRO A 200 10.85 14.92 3.45
C PRO A 200 11.15 16.34 3.94
N GLU A 201 10.21 16.95 4.66
CA GLU A 201 10.32 18.32 5.18
C GLU A 201 10.17 18.41 6.69
N TYR A 202 9.49 17.45 7.32
CA TYR A 202 9.32 17.35 8.75
C TYR A 202 10.44 16.52 9.38
N ASP A 203 10.77 16.78 10.66
CA ASP A 203 11.84 16.08 11.37
C ASP A 203 11.58 14.57 11.43
N TRP A 204 10.31 14.17 11.61
CA TRP A 204 9.93 12.76 11.64
C TRP A 204 10.06 12.03 10.30
N GLU A 205 10.27 12.75 9.19
CA GLU A 205 10.51 12.16 7.87
C GLU A 205 11.99 11.96 7.56
N ARG A 206 12.90 12.37 8.48
CA ARG A 206 14.34 12.46 8.23
C ARG A 206 15.18 11.68 9.22
N VAL A 207 14.56 10.86 10.06
CA VAL A 207 15.30 10.05 11.04
C VAL A 207 16.07 8.96 10.31
N GLY A 208 17.40 9.00 10.40
CA GLY A 208 18.31 8.12 9.67
C GLY A 208 18.46 8.46 8.20
N PHE A 209 17.36 8.46 7.44
CA PHE A 209 17.30 8.84 6.02
C PHE A 209 16.17 9.83 5.77
N ALA A 210 16.39 10.78 4.87
CA ALA A 210 15.37 11.73 4.42
C ALA A 210 14.60 11.11 3.23
N VAL A 211 13.57 10.32 3.52
CA VAL A 211 12.78 9.57 2.53
C VAL A 211 11.30 9.88 2.65
N ASN A 212 10.62 9.97 1.49
CA ASN A 212 9.20 9.68 1.31
C ASN A 212 9.11 8.59 0.26
N GLU A 213 8.48 7.45 0.58
CA GLU A 213 8.43 6.25 -0.26
C GLU A 213 7.15 5.45 -0.02
N GLY A 214 6.95 4.32 -0.70
CA GLY A 214 5.83 3.40 -0.48
C GLY A 214 4.44 4.06 -0.60
N PRO A 215 4.13 4.83 -1.67
CA PRO A 215 2.82 5.46 -1.80
C PRO A 215 1.72 4.42 -1.98
N ALA A 216 0.60 4.56 -1.28
CA ALA A 216 -0.60 3.75 -1.47
C ALA A 216 -1.87 4.60 -1.42
N VAL A 217 -2.83 4.33 -2.30
CA VAL A 217 -4.02 5.17 -2.48
C VAL A 217 -5.30 4.47 -2.04
N ILE A 218 -6.10 5.16 -1.24
CA ILE A 218 -7.49 4.81 -0.96
C ILE A 218 -8.42 6.00 -1.24
N LYS A 219 -9.59 5.72 -1.81
CA LYS A 219 -10.60 6.74 -2.15
C LYS A 219 -11.85 6.50 -1.33
N ARG A 220 -12.20 7.46 -0.47
CA ARG A 220 -13.40 7.42 0.39
C ARG A 220 -13.90 8.83 0.66
N ASN A 221 -15.16 8.93 0.99
CA ASN A 221 -15.77 10.14 1.55
C ASN A 221 -15.54 11.40 0.70
N GLY A 222 -15.55 11.27 -0.64
CA GLY A 222 -15.30 12.36 -1.57
C GLY A 222 -13.86 12.85 -1.63
N ARG A 223 -12.89 12.08 -1.11
CA ARG A 223 -11.47 12.41 -1.10
C ARG A 223 -10.62 11.28 -1.67
N VAL A 224 -9.42 11.65 -2.09
CA VAL A 224 -8.32 10.75 -2.43
C VAL A 224 -7.27 10.89 -1.32
N PHE A 225 -6.96 9.80 -0.67
CA PHE A 225 -5.94 9.70 0.36
C PHE A 225 -4.76 8.91 -0.20
N MET A 226 -3.56 9.46 -0.08
CA MET A 226 -2.33 8.76 -0.41
C MET A 226 -1.47 8.69 0.85
N THR A 227 -1.31 7.50 1.40
CA THR A 227 -0.32 7.25 2.43
C THR A 227 1.06 7.11 1.80
N TYR A 228 2.09 7.36 2.59
CA TYR A 228 3.48 7.12 2.25
C TYR A 228 4.26 6.76 3.50
N SER A 229 5.45 6.24 3.33
CA SER A 229 6.36 5.93 4.44
C SER A 229 7.54 6.87 4.46
N ALA A 230 8.14 7.05 5.64
CA ALA A 230 9.20 8.01 5.87
C ALA A 230 10.22 7.51 6.89
N SER A 231 11.41 8.11 6.86
CA SER A 231 12.56 7.80 7.69
C SER A 231 13.28 6.49 7.32
N ALA A 232 14.27 6.08 8.10
CA ALA A 232 14.97 4.82 7.90
C ALA A 232 14.03 3.62 8.12
N THR A 233 14.33 2.48 7.47
CA THR A 233 13.55 1.24 7.59
C THR A 233 13.83 0.48 8.90
N ASP A 234 14.07 1.21 9.97
CA ASP A 234 14.26 0.73 11.35
C ASP A 234 13.00 1.01 12.20
N ALA A 235 13.16 1.15 13.52
CA ALA A 235 12.06 1.47 14.44
C ALA A 235 11.44 2.86 14.21
N SER A 236 12.14 3.77 13.53
CA SER A 236 11.65 5.12 13.22
C SER A 236 10.77 5.17 11.97
N TYR A 237 10.71 4.10 11.18
CA TYR A 237 9.85 4.01 10.01
C TYR A 237 8.38 4.22 10.38
N CYS A 238 7.69 5.08 9.64
CA CYS A 238 6.32 5.47 9.96
C CYS A 238 5.58 5.93 8.71
N MET A 239 4.27 6.17 8.83
CA MET A 239 3.46 6.59 7.70
C MET A 239 3.04 8.05 7.81
N GLY A 240 3.10 8.75 6.67
CA GLY A 240 2.49 10.05 6.43
C GLY A 240 1.23 9.95 5.56
N LEU A 241 0.55 11.09 5.37
CA LEU A 241 -0.70 11.18 4.61
C LEU A 241 -0.75 12.43 3.76
N LEU A 242 -1.08 12.27 2.48
CA LEU A 242 -1.52 13.31 1.57
C LEU A 242 -3.02 13.16 1.31
N THR A 243 -3.74 14.27 1.25
CA THR A 243 -5.19 14.30 1.03
C THR A 243 -5.55 15.29 -0.07
N ALA A 244 -6.38 14.86 -1.02
CA ALA A 244 -6.95 15.73 -2.05
C ALA A 244 -8.48 15.56 -2.13
N ASP A 245 -9.22 16.63 -2.50
CA ASP A 245 -10.65 16.49 -2.87
C ASP A 245 -10.74 15.63 -4.15
N ALA A 246 -11.67 14.68 -4.18
CA ALA A 246 -11.84 13.79 -5.33
C ALA A 246 -12.30 14.50 -6.61
N ARG A 247 -12.71 15.78 -6.53
CA ARG A 247 -13.09 16.61 -7.68
C ARG A 247 -11.96 17.49 -8.17
N SER A 248 -10.88 17.68 -7.38
CA SER A 248 -9.72 18.49 -7.77
C SER A 248 -8.91 17.82 -8.89
N ASP A 249 -8.05 18.59 -9.54
CA ASP A 249 -7.05 18.03 -10.45
C ASP A 249 -5.90 17.44 -9.63
N LEU A 250 -5.75 16.11 -9.65
CA LEU A 250 -4.69 15.42 -8.91
C LEU A 250 -3.29 15.74 -9.47
N MET A 251 -3.20 16.29 -10.71
CA MET A 251 -1.94 16.71 -11.30
C MET A 251 -1.53 18.14 -10.90
N ASP A 252 -2.36 18.83 -10.12
CA ASP A 252 -1.97 20.09 -9.48
C ASP A 252 -1.44 19.78 -8.05
N PRO A 253 -0.13 20.03 -7.76
CA PRO A 253 0.41 19.80 -6.42
C PRO A 253 -0.36 20.57 -5.32
N ALA A 254 -0.93 21.74 -5.63
CA ALA A 254 -1.71 22.53 -4.68
C ALA A 254 -3.05 21.88 -4.27
N SER A 255 -3.50 20.85 -5.01
CA SER A 255 -4.65 20.04 -4.64
C SER A 255 -4.41 19.12 -3.44
N TRP A 256 -3.16 18.89 -3.08
CA TRP A 256 -2.76 17.94 -2.05
C TRP A 256 -2.35 18.65 -0.76
N ALA A 257 -3.00 18.27 0.33
CA ALA A 257 -2.62 18.69 1.69
C ALA A 257 -1.84 17.57 2.37
N LYS A 258 -0.65 17.88 2.91
CA LYS A 258 0.22 16.97 3.64
C LYS A 258 -0.06 17.07 5.15
N SER A 259 -0.19 15.93 5.83
CA SER A 259 -0.27 15.89 7.29
C SER A 259 1.05 16.36 7.90
N PRO A 260 1.04 17.30 8.86
CA PRO A 260 2.27 17.74 9.53
C PRO A 260 2.82 16.69 10.51
N GLU A 261 1.98 15.77 10.96
CA GLU A 261 2.34 14.69 11.88
C GLU A 261 2.21 13.34 11.20
N PRO A 262 2.99 12.32 11.63
CA PRO A 262 2.82 10.97 11.15
C PRO A 262 1.43 10.44 11.53
N VAL A 263 0.83 9.64 10.66
CA VAL A 263 -0.51 9.10 10.88
C VAL A 263 -0.50 7.68 11.42
N PHE A 264 0.66 7.00 11.39
CA PHE A 264 0.83 5.65 11.89
C PHE A 264 2.29 5.40 12.27
N THR A 265 2.55 5.13 13.54
CA THR A 265 3.88 4.97 14.12
C THR A 265 3.99 3.68 14.91
N GLY A 266 5.20 3.30 15.31
CA GLY A 266 5.43 2.18 16.22
C GLY A 266 4.68 2.33 17.56
N SER A 267 4.43 1.22 18.23
CA SER A 267 3.72 1.18 19.53
C SER A 267 4.40 0.20 20.46
N GLU A 268 4.91 0.71 21.60
CA GLU A 268 5.43 -0.12 22.68
C GLU A 268 4.32 -0.98 23.33
N GLU A 269 3.09 -0.45 23.39
CA GLU A 269 1.93 -1.17 23.93
C GLU A 269 1.66 -2.49 23.20
N THR A 270 1.86 -2.50 21.89
CA THR A 270 1.61 -3.68 21.06
C THR A 270 2.88 -4.41 20.65
N GLY A 271 4.07 -3.87 20.99
CA GLY A 271 5.36 -4.42 20.61
C GLY A 271 5.60 -4.40 19.10
N GLN A 272 5.11 -3.37 18.41
CA GLN A 272 5.23 -3.23 16.96
C GLN A 272 6.02 -1.98 16.60
N TYR A 273 7.07 -2.12 15.80
CA TYR A 273 8.02 -1.07 15.49
C TYR A 273 8.23 -0.91 13.99
N GLY A 274 8.46 0.33 13.56
CA GLY A 274 8.68 0.66 12.16
C GLY A 274 7.52 0.24 11.23
N PRO A 275 6.24 0.55 11.56
CA PRO A 275 5.13 0.19 10.70
C PRO A 275 5.10 1.07 9.46
N GLY A 276 4.97 0.46 8.29
CA GLY A 276 4.89 1.22 7.05
C GLY A 276 4.79 0.37 5.80
N HIS A 277 5.10 1.00 4.68
CA HIS A 277 5.01 0.48 3.32
C HIS A 277 3.70 -0.30 3.12
N ASN A 278 2.62 0.44 3.30
CA ASN A 278 1.29 -0.14 3.36
C ASN A 278 0.66 -0.32 1.98
N SER A 279 -0.33 -1.17 1.92
CA SER A 279 -1.35 -1.20 0.88
C SER A 279 -2.75 -1.22 1.49
N PHE A 280 -3.77 -1.04 0.66
CA PHE A 280 -5.15 -1.11 1.09
C PHE A 280 -5.87 -2.24 0.36
N THR A 281 -6.75 -2.93 1.08
CA THR A 281 -7.67 -3.90 0.51
C THR A 281 -9.04 -3.79 1.19
N VAL A 282 -9.96 -4.67 0.86
CA VAL A 282 -11.30 -4.70 1.45
C VAL A 282 -11.57 -6.08 2.04
N ALA A 283 -12.20 -6.13 3.20
CA ALA A 283 -12.55 -7.39 3.86
C ALA A 283 -13.53 -8.24 3.04
N GLU A 284 -13.81 -9.44 3.51
CA GLU A 284 -14.70 -10.41 2.85
C GLU A 284 -16.12 -9.88 2.66
N ASP A 285 -16.58 -8.97 3.54
CA ASP A 285 -17.90 -8.31 3.44
C ASP A 285 -18.00 -7.32 2.25
N GLY A 286 -16.87 -7.02 1.59
CA GLY A 286 -16.79 -6.10 0.45
C GLY A 286 -16.99 -4.62 0.83
N ARG A 287 -16.94 -4.27 2.12
CA ARG A 287 -17.25 -2.93 2.64
C ARG A 287 -16.20 -2.39 3.59
N THR A 288 -15.71 -3.23 4.50
CA THR A 288 -14.71 -2.84 5.50
C THR A 288 -13.36 -2.67 4.86
N ASP A 289 -12.79 -1.48 4.94
CA ASP A 289 -11.43 -1.22 4.48
C ASP A 289 -10.42 -1.87 5.41
N VAL A 290 -9.33 -2.37 4.84
CA VAL A 290 -8.26 -3.07 5.56
C VAL A 290 -6.93 -2.41 5.21
N LEU A 291 -6.20 -2.00 6.24
CA LEU A 291 -4.81 -1.58 6.17
C LEU A 291 -3.93 -2.83 6.18
N VAL A 292 -3.05 -2.94 5.20
CA VAL A 292 -2.02 -3.97 5.08
C VAL A 292 -0.68 -3.27 5.20
N TYR A 293 0.21 -3.71 6.08
CA TYR A 293 1.49 -3.06 6.35
C TYR A 293 2.53 -4.07 6.83
N HIS A 294 3.79 -3.68 6.91
CA HIS A 294 4.76 -4.45 7.67
C HIS A 294 5.15 -3.76 8.97
N ALA A 295 5.58 -4.52 9.96
CA ALA A 295 6.22 -4.02 11.18
C ALA A 295 7.12 -5.11 11.78
N ARG A 296 8.04 -4.70 12.67
CA ARG A 296 8.93 -5.58 13.43
C ARG A 296 8.43 -5.78 14.85
N PRO A 297 8.69 -6.95 15.48
CA PRO A 297 8.32 -7.20 16.88
C PRO A 297 9.37 -6.68 17.89
N TYR A 298 10.36 -5.89 17.48
CA TYR A 298 11.42 -5.30 18.33
C TYR A 298 11.97 -4.01 17.73
N PRO A 299 12.46 -3.06 18.55
CA PRO A 299 13.01 -1.78 18.09
C PRO A 299 14.51 -1.87 17.73
N GLU A 300 15.30 -2.68 18.45
CA GLU A 300 16.75 -2.77 18.23
C GLU A 300 17.05 -3.77 17.10
N ILE A 301 17.81 -3.30 16.11
CA ILE A 301 18.26 -4.09 14.98
C ILE A 301 19.79 -4.21 15.04
N THR A 302 20.31 -5.42 14.87
CA THR A 302 21.74 -5.64 14.76
C THR A 302 22.16 -5.60 13.29
N GLY A 303 23.02 -4.66 12.94
CA GLY A 303 23.50 -4.48 11.56
C GLY A 303 22.61 -3.54 10.74
N ASP A 304 22.61 -3.74 9.43
CA ASP A 304 21.84 -2.92 8.51
C ASP A 304 20.34 -3.33 8.55
N PRO A 305 19.43 -2.39 8.87
CA PRO A 305 17.98 -2.64 8.89
C PRO A 305 17.42 -3.24 7.61
N LEU A 306 18.04 -2.95 6.45
CA LEU A 306 17.66 -3.51 5.17
C LEU A 306 17.77 -5.04 5.14
N HIS A 307 18.75 -5.60 5.85
CA HIS A 307 19.02 -7.03 5.92
C HIS A 307 18.38 -7.73 7.12
N ASP A 308 17.68 -6.99 8.00
CA ASP A 308 16.87 -7.61 9.04
C ASP A 308 15.60 -8.24 8.42
N PRO A 309 15.43 -9.59 8.53
CA PRO A 309 14.38 -10.28 7.80
C PRO A 309 12.98 -10.12 8.43
N ASN A 310 12.89 -9.57 9.64
CA ASN A 310 11.69 -9.68 10.47
C ASN A 310 10.70 -8.53 10.30
N ARG A 311 10.67 -7.92 9.12
CA ARG A 311 9.54 -7.09 8.69
C ARG A 311 8.39 -8.04 8.29
N HIS A 312 7.40 -8.17 9.18
CA HIS A 312 6.29 -9.12 9.00
C HIS A 312 5.06 -8.43 8.43
N THR A 313 4.43 -9.04 7.43
CA THR A 313 3.12 -8.58 6.93
C THR A 313 2.05 -8.69 8.01
N ARG A 314 1.31 -7.60 8.21
CA ARG A 314 0.19 -7.46 9.15
C ARG A 314 -1.02 -6.87 8.47
N ILE A 315 -2.19 -7.13 9.01
CA ILE A 315 -3.45 -6.54 8.53
C ILE A 315 -4.29 -6.09 9.72
N GLN A 316 -4.95 -4.95 9.56
CA GLN A 316 -5.95 -4.47 10.51
C GLN A 316 -7.08 -3.72 9.79
N ARG A 317 -8.24 -3.64 10.43
CA ARG A 317 -9.35 -2.83 9.91
C ARG A 317 -8.97 -1.38 9.94
N LEU A 318 -9.27 -0.68 8.85
CA LEU A 318 -9.13 0.76 8.77
C LEU A 318 -10.46 1.40 9.18
N ALA A 319 -10.43 2.17 10.25
CA ALA A 319 -11.56 2.96 10.68
C ALA A 319 -11.58 4.34 9.99
N TRP A 320 -12.70 5.05 10.14
CA TRP A 320 -12.88 6.39 9.59
C TRP A 320 -13.37 7.33 10.69
N LYS A 321 -12.70 8.48 10.83
CA LYS A 321 -13.10 9.55 11.75
C LYS A 321 -14.40 10.21 11.28
N THR A 322 -15.04 10.94 12.17
CA THR A 322 -16.32 11.64 11.87
C THR A 322 -16.18 12.69 10.79
N ASP A 323 -14.98 13.26 10.61
CA ASP A 323 -14.66 14.21 9.54
C ASP A 323 -14.39 13.51 8.18
N GLY A 324 -14.45 12.16 8.15
CA GLY A 324 -14.24 11.34 6.97
C GLY A 324 -12.77 11.09 6.62
N THR A 325 -11.81 11.44 7.50
CA THR A 325 -10.39 11.05 7.35
C THR A 325 -10.15 9.64 7.86
N PRO A 326 -9.13 8.93 7.35
CA PRO A 326 -8.80 7.60 7.87
C PRO A 326 -8.30 7.68 9.31
N ASP A 327 -8.71 6.70 10.11
CA ASP A 327 -8.21 6.47 11.48
C ASP A 327 -7.38 5.19 11.47
N PHE A 328 -6.07 5.35 11.46
CA PHE A 328 -5.13 4.23 11.41
C PHE A 328 -4.98 3.55 12.77
N GLY A 329 -5.28 4.25 13.87
CA GLY A 329 -5.05 3.73 15.23
C GLY A 329 -3.58 3.48 15.52
N ILE A 330 -3.28 2.38 16.23
CA ILE A 330 -1.93 1.86 16.48
C ILE A 330 -1.76 0.51 15.81
N PRO A 331 -0.52 0.06 15.48
CA PRO A 331 -0.27 -1.27 14.96
C PRO A 331 -0.81 -2.34 15.91
N VAL A 332 -1.46 -3.37 15.35
CA VAL A 332 -2.03 -4.45 16.19
C VAL A 332 -0.94 -5.40 16.69
N ALA A 333 -1.10 -5.86 17.94
CA ALA A 333 -0.22 -6.86 18.52
C ALA A 333 -0.25 -8.19 17.76
N ASP A 334 0.80 -8.99 17.94
CA ASP A 334 0.81 -10.38 17.48
C ASP A 334 -0.28 -11.19 18.17
N THR A 335 -0.90 -12.06 17.43
CA THR A 335 -1.88 -13.01 18.00
C THR A 335 -1.11 -14.19 18.57
N VAL A 336 -1.24 -14.42 19.85
CA VAL A 336 -0.66 -15.57 20.58
C VAL A 336 -1.32 -16.87 20.14
#